data_f797ff11d749102a9aa84371514c4114
#
_entry.id   f797ff11d749102a9aa84371514c4114
#
_cell.length_a   1.000
_cell.length_b   1.000
_cell.length_c   1.000
_cell.angle_alpha   90.00
_cell.angle_beta   90.00
_cell.angle_gamma   90.00
#
_symmetry.space_group_name_H-M   'P 1'
#
loop_
_entity.id
_entity.type
_entity.pdbx_description
1 polymer ?
#
loop_
_entity_poly.entity_id
_entity_poly.type
_entity_poly.pdbx_seq_one_letter_code
_entity_poly.pdbx_strand_id
1 'polypeptide(L)'
;MSTPTDHLVRPIVAGLSGTARTGRALVEAAAAVLPLAWVPTPFPRTAADVDLDFLNRALSRFPARLVDARPVGGTNGTTDRVRLELAWNRDDLDDLPRHVFIKSTPSSAKNRTMVAALALARNEALFYERARSALGPRIAPECFAAHAGLGARHLLVLEDIADRGGDPMALCDDIDAAYARAMMATLGELHAAFWESPRFRGDLRFVRSERERPGFALLLRQFRQVRTKLLKSDEYDLPREVREMAEFVNANDWALHANWERGPQTLIHGDTHLGNSFGLPDGSVGLLDWQVLYRAPGLRD
;
A
#
# COMPACT_ATOMS: atom_id res chain seq x y z
N MET A 1 -15.46 30.26 27.66
CA MET A 1 -16.26 31.23 26.86
C MET A 1 -15.65 31.24 25.45
N SER A 2 -16.22 30.48 24.53
CA SER A 2 -15.80 30.48 23.11
C SER A 2 -16.45 31.70 22.40
N THR A 3 -15.66 32.41 21.67
CA THR A 3 -16.10 33.59 20.92
C THR A 3 -17.03 33.22 19.77
N PRO A 4 -18.05 34.07 19.41
CA PRO A 4 -19.04 33.75 18.35
C PRO A 4 -18.48 33.57 16.94
N THR A 5 -17.21 33.87 16.71
CA THR A 5 -16.52 33.74 15.42
C THR A 5 -16.06 32.34 15.09
N ASP A 6 -15.96 31.45 16.08
CA ASP A 6 -15.46 30.07 15.86
C ASP A 6 -16.43 29.16 15.07
N HIS A 7 -17.74 29.48 15.10
CA HIS A 7 -18.76 28.65 14.43
C HIS A 7 -18.91 28.95 12.93
N LEU A 8 -18.46 30.14 12.46
CA LEU A 8 -18.56 30.54 11.05
C LEU A 8 -17.30 30.19 10.25
N VAL A 9 -16.13 30.16 10.89
CA VAL A 9 -14.85 29.86 10.20
C VAL A 9 -14.69 28.38 9.91
N ARG A 10 -15.18 27.49 10.77
CA ARG A 10 -15.08 26.01 10.58
C ARG A 10 -15.77 25.50 9.30
N PRO A 11 -16.99 25.88 8.94
CA PRO A 11 -17.62 25.40 7.70
C PRO A 11 -16.98 25.99 6.44
N ILE A 12 -16.42 27.20 6.47
CA ILE A 12 -15.75 27.81 5.31
C ILE A 12 -14.40 27.12 5.03
N VAL A 13 -13.61 26.86 6.07
CA VAL A 13 -12.33 26.15 5.93
C VAL A 13 -12.56 24.69 5.53
N ALA A 14 -13.60 24.03 6.04
CA ALA A 14 -14.00 22.69 5.61
C ALA A 14 -14.48 22.66 4.15
N GLY A 15 -15.21 23.69 3.71
CA GLY A 15 -15.66 23.85 2.32
C GLY A 15 -14.49 24.05 1.34
N LEU A 16 -13.54 24.94 1.66
CA LEU A 16 -12.34 25.19 0.85
C LEU A 16 -11.42 23.97 0.77
N SER A 17 -11.27 23.22 1.86
CA SER A 17 -10.51 21.97 1.85
C SER A 17 -11.23 20.87 1.05
N GLY A 18 -12.56 20.87 1.03
CA GLY A 18 -13.39 19.95 0.23
C GLY A 18 -13.22 20.21 -1.28
N THR A 19 -13.30 21.44 -1.73
CA THR A 19 -13.13 21.81 -3.15
C THR A 19 -11.72 21.52 -3.66
N ALA A 20 -10.68 21.81 -2.87
CA ALA A 20 -9.31 21.47 -3.23
C ALA A 20 -9.07 19.95 -3.32
N ARG A 21 -9.68 19.16 -2.45
CA ARG A 21 -9.63 17.68 -2.50
C ARG A 21 -10.35 17.14 -3.73
N THR A 22 -11.51 17.68 -4.06
CA THR A 22 -12.28 17.29 -5.25
C THR A 22 -11.53 17.63 -6.53
N GLY A 23 -10.95 18.84 -6.64
CA GLY A 23 -10.14 19.25 -7.77
C GLY A 23 -8.92 18.32 -7.97
N ARG A 24 -8.23 17.97 -6.89
CA ARG A 24 -7.10 17.02 -6.96
C ARG A 24 -7.56 15.63 -7.41
N ALA A 25 -8.65 15.11 -6.88
CA ALA A 25 -9.18 13.81 -7.28
C ALA A 25 -9.54 13.74 -8.76
N LEU A 26 -10.09 14.83 -9.33
CA LEU A 26 -10.37 14.93 -10.75
C LEU A 26 -9.09 14.93 -11.60
N VAL A 27 -8.04 15.66 -11.19
CA VAL A 27 -6.74 15.66 -11.86
C VAL A 27 -6.10 14.27 -11.83
N GLU A 28 -6.12 13.61 -10.69
CA GLU A 28 -5.60 12.24 -10.54
C GLU A 28 -6.38 11.25 -11.42
N ALA A 29 -7.71 11.34 -11.45
CA ALA A 29 -8.55 10.49 -12.29
C ALA A 29 -8.30 10.73 -13.79
N ALA A 30 -8.23 12.00 -14.21
CA ALA A 30 -7.91 12.35 -15.59
C ALA A 30 -6.52 11.83 -16.00
N ALA A 31 -5.50 12.06 -15.16
CA ALA A 31 -4.15 11.56 -15.41
C ALA A 31 -4.10 10.03 -15.46
N ALA A 32 -4.92 9.33 -14.68
CA ALA A 32 -4.94 7.86 -14.65
C ALA A 32 -5.43 7.23 -15.96
N VAL A 33 -6.40 7.84 -16.64
CA VAL A 33 -6.95 7.32 -17.90
C VAL A 33 -6.09 7.66 -19.11
N LEU A 34 -5.25 8.70 -19.02
CA LEU A 34 -4.37 9.10 -20.12
C LEU A 34 -3.30 8.02 -20.39
N PRO A 35 -2.84 7.88 -21.65
CA PRO A 35 -1.70 7.04 -21.99
C PRO A 35 -0.49 7.35 -21.10
N LEU A 36 0.30 6.34 -20.77
CA LEU A 36 1.46 6.52 -19.88
C LEU A 36 2.43 7.59 -20.38
N ALA A 37 2.62 7.66 -21.69
CA ALA A 37 3.53 8.61 -22.34
C ALA A 37 3.09 10.08 -22.25
N TRP A 38 1.80 10.35 -22.03
CA TRP A 38 1.25 11.71 -22.05
C TRP A 38 1.39 12.46 -20.71
N VAL A 39 1.65 11.73 -19.63
CA VAL A 39 1.90 12.35 -18.31
C VAL A 39 3.38 12.16 -18.00
N PRO A 40 4.19 13.22 -18.05
CA PRO A 40 5.63 13.13 -17.82
C PRO A 40 5.92 12.77 -16.35
N THR A 41 6.98 11.98 -16.15
CA THR A 41 7.52 11.63 -14.85
C THR A 41 9.04 11.83 -14.86
N PRO A 42 9.64 12.26 -13.74
CA PRO A 42 11.10 12.34 -13.62
C PRO A 42 11.76 10.98 -13.34
N PHE A 43 11.01 9.88 -13.49
CA PHE A 43 11.46 8.50 -13.27
C PHE A 43 10.89 7.58 -14.37
N PRO A 44 11.44 6.37 -14.56
CA PRO A 44 10.94 5.39 -15.53
C PRO A 44 9.45 5.11 -15.34
N ARG A 45 8.68 5.06 -16.40
CA ARG A 45 7.20 4.89 -16.35
C ARG A 45 6.78 3.46 -16.09
N THR A 46 7.59 2.54 -16.62
CA THR A 46 7.38 1.08 -16.52
C THR A 46 8.69 0.40 -16.16
N ALA A 47 8.63 -0.86 -15.76
CA ALA A 47 9.83 -1.64 -15.50
C ALA A 47 10.72 -1.79 -16.76
N ALA A 48 10.13 -1.78 -17.95
CA ALA A 48 10.87 -1.86 -19.23
C ALA A 48 11.67 -0.58 -19.55
N ASP A 49 11.29 0.56 -18.96
CA ASP A 49 12.00 1.84 -19.13
C ASP A 49 13.16 2.00 -18.12
N VAL A 50 13.34 1.03 -17.20
CA VAL A 50 14.40 1.05 -16.19
C VAL A 50 15.71 0.65 -16.83
N ASP A 51 16.65 1.59 -16.89
CA ASP A 51 17.98 1.38 -17.43
C ASP A 51 19.04 1.16 -16.34
N LEU A 52 20.24 0.77 -16.75
CA LEU A 52 21.38 0.55 -15.86
C LEU A 52 21.80 1.81 -15.10
N ASP A 53 21.67 3.00 -15.72
CA ASP A 53 22.03 4.25 -15.06
C ASP A 53 21.06 4.59 -13.94
N PHE A 54 19.76 4.34 -14.13
CA PHE A 54 18.76 4.49 -13.07
C PHE A 54 19.02 3.51 -11.93
N LEU A 55 19.26 2.22 -12.24
CA LEU A 55 19.56 1.20 -11.22
C LEU A 55 20.86 1.52 -10.46
N ASN A 56 21.92 1.94 -11.16
CA ASN A 56 23.16 2.34 -10.52
C ASN A 56 22.99 3.55 -9.57
N ARG A 57 22.08 4.48 -9.89
CA ARG A 57 21.73 5.57 -8.95
C ARG A 57 20.95 5.06 -7.75
N ALA A 58 19.95 4.20 -7.99
CA ALA A 58 19.12 3.62 -6.93
C ALA A 58 19.94 2.77 -5.94
N LEU A 59 20.92 2.05 -6.45
CA LEU A 59 21.78 1.13 -5.71
C LEU A 59 23.16 1.73 -5.35
N SER A 60 23.31 3.05 -5.44
CA SER A 60 24.59 3.75 -5.25
C SER A 60 25.23 3.61 -3.87
N ARG A 61 24.50 3.08 -2.89
CA ARG A 61 25.05 2.78 -1.56
C ARG A 61 25.98 1.56 -1.54
N PHE A 62 25.88 0.69 -2.54
CA PHE A 62 26.74 -0.49 -2.64
C PHE A 62 28.10 -0.11 -3.26
N PRO A 63 29.22 -0.73 -2.81
CA PRO A 63 30.58 -0.38 -3.26
C PRO A 63 30.93 -1.06 -4.61
N ALA A 64 29.96 -1.28 -5.47
CA ALA A 64 30.10 -1.88 -6.79
C ALA A 64 29.16 -1.21 -7.77
N ARG A 65 29.37 -1.44 -9.07
CA ARG A 65 28.55 -0.91 -10.15
C ARG A 65 27.88 -2.04 -10.91
N LEU A 66 26.60 -1.89 -11.23
CA LEU A 66 25.91 -2.81 -12.12
C LEU A 66 26.45 -2.70 -13.55
N VAL A 67 26.69 -3.85 -14.15
CA VAL A 67 27.11 -3.99 -15.56
C VAL A 67 26.02 -4.61 -16.42
N ASP A 68 25.07 -5.35 -15.80
CA ASP A 68 23.89 -5.89 -16.49
C ASP A 68 22.72 -6.04 -15.52
N ALA A 69 21.50 -6.02 -16.03
CA ALA A 69 20.28 -6.31 -15.29
C ALA A 69 19.27 -6.99 -16.23
N ARG A 70 18.81 -8.19 -15.89
CA ARG A 70 17.97 -9.01 -16.77
C ARG A 70 16.66 -9.40 -16.08
N PRO A 71 15.50 -9.27 -16.78
CA PRO A 71 14.25 -9.77 -16.24
C PRO A 71 14.26 -11.30 -16.15
N VAL A 72 13.94 -11.83 -14.96
CA VAL A 72 13.89 -13.28 -14.67
C VAL A 72 12.50 -13.72 -14.19
N GLY A 73 11.54 -12.80 -14.12
CA GLY A 73 10.15 -13.08 -13.77
C GLY A 73 9.35 -11.80 -13.67
N GLY A 74 8.03 -11.95 -13.59
CA GLY A 74 7.13 -10.80 -13.45
C GLY A 74 5.66 -11.23 -13.47
N THR A 75 4.81 -10.35 -12.97
CA THR A 75 3.34 -10.51 -12.97
C THR A 75 2.68 -9.17 -13.20
N ASN A 76 1.51 -9.21 -13.85
CA ASN A 76 0.66 -8.04 -14.02
C ASN A 76 -0.57 -8.20 -13.11
N GLY A 77 -0.84 -7.19 -12.29
CA GLY A 77 -1.95 -7.20 -11.34
C GLY A 77 -2.45 -5.78 -11.07
N THR A 78 -2.68 -5.45 -9.81
CA THR A 78 -2.98 -4.09 -9.37
C THR A 78 -1.86 -3.13 -9.76
N THR A 79 -0.61 -3.62 -9.77
CA THR A 79 0.60 -2.97 -10.28
C THR A 79 1.35 -3.95 -11.16
N ASP A 80 2.15 -3.46 -12.10
CA ASP A 80 3.04 -4.29 -12.90
C ASP A 80 4.32 -4.56 -12.09
N ARG A 81 4.77 -5.82 -12.10
CA ARG A 81 5.87 -6.30 -11.25
C ARG A 81 6.87 -7.07 -12.10
N VAL A 82 8.15 -6.78 -11.92
CA VAL A 82 9.25 -7.46 -12.60
C VAL A 82 10.36 -7.76 -11.61
N ARG A 83 10.86 -8.98 -11.64
CA ARG A 83 12.07 -9.39 -10.94
C ARG A 83 13.25 -9.26 -11.89
N LEU A 84 14.29 -8.54 -11.48
CA LEU A 84 15.53 -8.40 -12.23
C LEU A 84 16.66 -9.14 -11.53
N GLU A 85 17.41 -9.95 -12.29
CA GLU A 85 18.71 -10.48 -11.88
C GLU A 85 19.77 -9.42 -12.18
N LEU A 86 20.68 -9.21 -11.22
CA LEU A 86 21.70 -8.16 -11.26
C LEU A 86 23.08 -8.76 -11.47
N ALA A 87 23.86 -8.19 -12.38
CA ALA A 87 25.28 -8.51 -12.54
C ALA A 87 26.11 -7.28 -12.15
N TRP A 88 27.06 -7.49 -11.24
CA TRP A 88 27.95 -6.45 -10.72
C TRP A 88 29.33 -6.55 -11.37
N ASN A 89 30.05 -5.43 -11.38
CA ASN A 89 31.45 -5.40 -11.83
C ASN A 89 32.44 -5.98 -10.79
N ARG A 90 31.92 -6.49 -9.68
CA ARG A 90 32.65 -7.15 -8.60
C ARG A 90 31.88 -8.36 -8.13
N ASP A 91 32.53 -9.49 -8.09
CA ASP A 91 32.03 -10.81 -7.64
C ASP A 91 32.62 -11.26 -6.31
N ASP A 92 33.53 -10.45 -5.76
CA ASP A 92 34.21 -10.69 -4.50
C ASP A 92 33.48 -10.10 -3.26
N LEU A 93 32.25 -9.59 -3.45
CA LEU A 93 31.44 -8.98 -2.39
C LEU A 93 30.17 -9.80 -2.15
N ASP A 94 30.06 -10.44 -1.00
CA ASP A 94 28.93 -11.31 -0.64
C ASP A 94 27.62 -10.55 -0.34
N ASP A 95 27.72 -9.28 0.06
CA ASP A 95 26.56 -8.46 0.49
C ASP A 95 25.83 -7.71 -0.66
N LEU A 96 26.21 -7.98 -1.92
CA LEU A 96 25.54 -7.35 -3.05
C LEU A 96 24.22 -8.06 -3.34
N PRO A 97 23.10 -7.32 -3.55
CA PRO A 97 21.86 -7.93 -3.95
C PRO A 97 22.01 -8.63 -5.31
N ARG A 98 21.55 -9.86 -5.40
CA ARG A 98 21.52 -10.65 -6.65
C ARG A 98 20.32 -10.30 -7.48
N HIS A 99 19.24 -9.88 -6.84
CA HIS A 99 17.99 -9.53 -7.49
C HIS A 99 17.41 -8.25 -6.90
N VAL A 100 16.58 -7.58 -7.69
CA VAL A 100 15.67 -6.54 -7.22
C VAL A 100 14.28 -6.80 -7.76
N PHE A 101 13.30 -6.32 -7.02
CA PHE A 101 11.89 -6.38 -7.38
C PHE A 101 11.41 -4.99 -7.80
N ILE A 102 11.05 -4.82 -9.07
CA ILE A 102 10.50 -3.57 -9.59
C ILE A 102 8.98 -3.64 -9.52
N LYS A 103 8.38 -2.65 -8.85
CA LYS A 103 6.94 -2.45 -8.85
C LYS A 103 6.63 -1.14 -9.56
N SER A 104 5.83 -1.18 -10.61
CA SER A 104 5.64 -0.03 -11.50
C SER A 104 4.17 0.23 -11.82
N THR A 105 3.95 1.35 -12.48
CA THR A 105 2.63 1.81 -12.93
C THR A 105 1.91 0.71 -13.71
N PRO A 106 0.63 0.40 -13.38
CA PRO A 106 -0.12 -0.61 -14.12
C PRO A 106 -0.28 -0.21 -15.60
N SER A 107 -0.08 -1.16 -16.49
CA SER A 107 -0.34 -1.00 -17.93
C SER A 107 -1.84 -0.80 -18.23
N SER A 108 -2.72 -1.44 -17.46
CA SER A 108 -4.17 -1.33 -17.57
C SER A 108 -4.69 0.03 -17.07
N ALA A 109 -5.43 0.76 -17.92
CA ALA A 109 -6.10 2.01 -17.54
C ALA A 109 -7.12 1.81 -16.40
N LYS A 110 -7.82 0.66 -16.35
CA LYS A 110 -8.73 0.30 -15.26
C LYS A 110 -7.99 0.22 -13.93
N ASN A 111 -6.86 -0.47 -13.88
CA ASN A 111 -6.06 -0.60 -12.68
C ASN A 111 -5.46 0.75 -12.28
N ARG A 112 -4.96 1.56 -13.23
CA ARG A 112 -4.49 2.92 -12.94
C ARG A 112 -5.58 3.79 -12.31
N THR A 113 -6.80 3.72 -12.82
CA THR A 113 -7.93 4.49 -12.26
C THR A 113 -8.21 4.09 -10.81
N MET A 114 -8.22 2.80 -10.50
CA MET A 114 -8.41 2.29 -9.15
C MET A 114 -7.26 2.72 -8.22
N VAL A 115 -6.02 2.52 -8.66
CA VAL A 115 -4.81 2.87 -7.89
C VAL A 115 -4.75 4.37 -7.61
N ALA A 116 -5.14 5.22 -8.57
CA ALA A 116 -5.21 6.66 -8.39
C ALA A 116 -6.35 7.08 -7.45
N ALA A 117 -7.56 6.53 -7.64
CA ALA A 117 -8.73 6.87 -6.83
C ALA A 117 -8.53 6.56 -5.34
N LEU A 118 -7.81 5.49 -5.04
CA LEU A 118 -7.50 5.05 -3.68
C LEU A 118 -6.13 5.53 -3.19
N ALA A 119 -5.38 6.26 -4.02
CA ALA A 119 -4.01 6.74 -3.75
C ALA A 119 -3.00 5.63 -3.38
N LEU A 120 -3.21 4.40 -3.86
CA LEU A 120 -2.44 3.21 -3.44
C LEU A 120 -0.93 3.37 -3.72
N ALA A 121 -0.56 3.70 -4.95
CA ALA A 121 0.84 3.88 -5.34
C ALA A 121 1.57 4.96 -4.53
N ARG A 122 0.86 6.07 -4.27
CA ARG A 122 1.41 7.16 -3.47
C ARG A 122 1.60 6.76 -2.01
N ASN A 123 0.64 6.04 -1.44
CA ASN A 123 0.73 5.57 -0.06
C ASN A 123 1.95 4.67 0.12
N GLU A 124 2.15 3.72 -0.78
CA GLU A 124 3.28 2.79 -0.73
C GLU A 124 4.63 3.51 -0.90
N ALA A 125 4.76 4.40 -1.88
CA ALA A 125 5.98 5.19 -2.06
C ALA A 125 6.32 6.03 -0.81
N LEU A 126 5.30 6.69 -0.22
CA LEU A 126 5.49 7.47 1.00
C LEU A 126 5.76 6.61 2.24
N PHE A 127 5.25 5.39 2.30
CA PHE A 127 5.61 4.44 3.34
C PHE A 127 7.11 4.15 3.30
N TYR A 128 7.63 3.77 2.15
CA TYR A 128 9.06 3.48 2.01
C TYR A 128 9.93 4.71 2.24
N GLU A 129 9.51 5.88 1.80
CA GLU A 129 10.25 7.14 1.99
C GLU A 129 10.29 7.59 3.47
N ARG A 130 9.18 7.40 4.23
CA ARG A 130 9.00 8.07 5.51
C ARG A 130 8.77 7.14 6.69
N ALA A 131 8.11 6.02 6.51
CA ALA A 131 7.72 5.15 7.62
C ALA A 131 8.64 3.94 7.78
N ARG A 132 9.11 3.35 6.66
CA ARG A 132 9.87 2.10 6.64
C ARG A 132 11.09 2.10 7.58
N SER A 133 11.81 3.22 7.68
CA SER A 133 13.02 3.33 8.52
C SER A 133 12.76 3.22 10.02
N ALA A 134 11.50 3.36 10.46
CA ALA A 134 11.12 3.16 11.87
C ALA A 134 10.86 1.67 12.21
N LEU A 135 10.87 0.79 11.21
CA LEU A 135 10.62 -0.63 11.35
C LEU A 135 11.92 -1.44 11.26
N GLY A 136 11.99 -2.54 11.97
CA GLY A 136 13.08 -3.51 11.84
C GLY A 136 13.21 -4.06 10.41
N PRO A 137 14.42 -4.52 10.01
CA PRO A 137 14.69 -4.96 8.63
C PRO A 137 13.83 -6.13 8.19
N ARG A 138 13.37 -6.97 9.13
CA ARG A 138 12.54 -8.14 8.83
C ARG A 138 11.09 -7.82 8.48
N ILE A 139 10.55 -6.68 8.96
CA ILE A 139 9.10 -6.39 8.84
C ILE A 139 8.68 -6.07 7.41
N ALA A 140 9.51 -5.41 6.65
CA ALA A 140 9.22 -5.04 5.27
C ALA A 140 10.49 -5.11 4.42
N PRO A 141 10.39 -5.32 3.11
CA PRO A 141 11.52 -5.24 2.19
C PRO A 141 12.24 -3.90 2.31
N GLU A 142 13.52 -3.90 1.98
CA GLU A 142 14.25 -2.67 1.80
C GLU A 142 13.83 -1.99 0.48
N CYS A 143 13.90 -0.66 0.47
CA CYS A 143 13.58 0.10 -0.72
C CYS A 143 14.80 0.91 -1.17
N PHE A 144 15.23 0.68 -2.41
CA PHE A 144 16.38 1.36 -3.01
C PHE A 144 15.96 2.63 -3.75
N ALA A 145 14.75 2.67 -4.29
CA ALA A 145 14.14 3.88 -4.86
C ALA A 145 12.61 3.82 -4.73
N ALA A 146 12.01 4.96 -4.36
CA ALA A 146 10.57 5.10 -4.26
C ALA A 146 10.12 6.39 -4.95
N HIS A 147 9.27 6.26 -5.97
CA HIS A 147 8.76 7.39 -6.74
C HIS A 147 7.26 7.28 -6.94
N ALA A 148 6.55 8.40 -6.80
CA ALA A 148 5.15 8.51 -7.13
C ALA A 148 4.84 9.83 -7.87
N GLY A 149 4.03 9.74 -8.90
CA GLY A 149 3.57 10.85 -9.73
C GLY A 149 2.05 10.91 -9.84
N LEU A 150 1.54 11.68 -10.77
CA LEU A 150 0.11 11.86 -11.02
C LEU A 150 -0.51 10.61 -11.66
N GLY A 151 -1.79 10.35 -11.37
CA GLY A 151 -2.60 9.35 -12.04
C GLY A 151 -2.07 7.91 -11.85
N ALA A 152 -1.66 7.56 -10.65
CA ALA A 152 -1.12 6.24 -10.28
C ALA A 152 0.30 5.96 -10.81
N ARG A 153 0.98 6.93 -11.42
CA ARG A 153 2.36 6.71 -11.87
C ARG A 153 3.27 6.53 -10.67
N HIS A 154 4.00 5.44 -10.66
CA HIS A 154 4.94 5.12 -9.61
C HIS A 154 6.01 4.15 -10.10
N LEU A 155 7.11 4.12 -9.39
CA LEU A 155 8.17 3.14 -9.53
C LEU A 155 8.80 2.91 -8.17
N LEU A 156 8.89 1.64 -7.77
CA LEU A 156 9.64 1.20 -6.59
C LEU A 156 10.71 0.22 -7.05
N VAL A 157 11.90 0.35 -6.48
CA VAL A 157 12.98 -0.64 -6.57
C VAL A 157 13.14 -1.21 -5.17
N LEU A 158 12.71 -2.44 -5.00
CA LEU A 158 12.67 -3.12 -3.70
C LEU A 158 13.70 -4.25 -3.65
N GLU A 159 14.12 -4.57 -2.45
CA GLU A 159 14.80 -5.82 -2.15
C GLU A 159 13.97 -7.01 -2.65
N ASP A 160 14.64 -7.98 -3.25
CA ASP A 160 14.05 -9.30 -3.43
C ASP A 160 14.25 -10.09 -2.13
N ILE A 161 13.18 -10.34 -1.42
CA ILE A 161 13.22 -11.05 -0.14
C ILE A 161 13.81 -12.46 -0.23
N ALA A 162 13.75 -13.08 -1.42
CA ALA A 162 14.33 -14.40 -1.64
C ALA A 162 15.86 -14.39 -1.50
N ASP A 163 16.53 -13.25 -1.75
CA ASP A 163 17.98 -13.13 -1.60
C ASP A 163 18.45 -13.30 -0.14
N ARG A 164 17.58 -13.05 0.82
CA ARG A 164 17.81 -13.32 2.25
C ARG A 164 17.05 -14.53 2.79
N GLY A 165 16.58 -15.42 1.91
CA GLY A 165 15.86 -16.62 2.27
C GLY A 165 14.39 -16.39 2.63
N GLY A 166 13.82 -15.25 2.27
CA GLY A 166 12.40 -14.98 2.46
C GLY A 166 11.54 -15.82 1.51
N ASP A 167 10.49 -16.44 2.05
CA ASP A 167 9.54 -17.27 1.32
C ASP A 167 8.15 -16.60 1.32
N PRO A 168 7.71 -16.03 0.16
CA PRO A 168 6.40 -15.41 0.07
C PRO A 168 5.29 -16.45 0.18
N MET A 169 4.27 -16.16 1.00
CA MET A 169 3.09 -17.00 1.14
C MET A 169 2.08 -16.76 0.03
N ALA A 170 1.37 -17.81 -0.38
CA ALA A 170 0.16 -17.67 -1.18
C ALA A 170 -1.07 -17.45 -0.28
N LEU A 171 -2.14 -16.88 -0.86
CA LEU A 171 -3.36 -16.54 -0.09
C LEU A 171 -4.01 -17.74 0.62
N CYS A 172 -3.89 -18.92 0.02
CA CYS A 172 -4.54 -20.15 0.50
C CYS A 172 -3.53 -21.18 1.04
N ASP A 173 -2.32 -20.75 1.40
CA ASP A 173 -1.34 -21.64 2.01
C ASP A 173 -1.77 -22.04 3.43
N ASP A 174 -1.45 -23.27 3.81
CA ASP A 174 -1.60 -23.73 5.18
C ASP A 174 -0.48 -23.15 6.05
N ILE A 175 -0.83 -22.70 7.24
CA ILE A 175 0.13 -22.20 8.23
C ILE A 175 0.00 -22.95 9.55
N ASP A 176 1.09 -23.11 10.24
CA ASP A 176 1.10 -23.63 11.59
C ASP A 176 0.91 -22.53 12.65
N ALA A 177 0.77 -22.94 13.91
CA ALA A 177 0.61 -22.02 15.02
C ALA A 177 1.87 -21.18 15.29
N ALA A 178 3.06 -21.60 14.84
CA ALA A 178 4.29 -20.84 14.98
C ALA A 178 4.29 -19.65 14.03
N TYR A 179 3.94 -19.88 12.75
CA TYR A 179 3.78 -18.83 11.75
C TYR A 179 2.72 -17.80 12.18
N ALA A 180 1.54 -18.26 12.64
CA ALA A 180 0.48 -17.37 13.11
C ALA A 180 0.95 -16.48 14.28
N ARG A 181 1.68 -17.03 15.25
CA ARG A 181 2.26 -16.23 16.35
C ARG A 181 3.30 -15.23 15.87
N ALA A 182 4.18 -15.62 14.93
CA ALA A 182 5.19 -14.74 14.36
C ALA A 182 4.53 -13.58 13.59
N MET A 183 3.45 -13.85 12.83
CA MET A 183 2.65 -12.83 12.16
C MET A 183 2.05 -11.83 13.15
N MET A 184 1.44 -12.32 14.25
CA MET A 184 0.88 -11.44 15.29
C MET A 184 1.97 -10.63 16.00
N ALA A 185 3.16 -11.19 16.20
CA ALA A 185 4.30 -10.46 16.76
C ALA A 185 4.75 -9.33 15.82
N THR A 186 4.83 -9.59 14.51
CA THR A 186 5.17 -8.59 13.50
C THR A 186 4.15 -7.45 13.46
N LEU A 187 2.85 -7.76 13.51
CA LEU A 187 1.80 -6.74 13.62
C LEU A 187 1.91 -5.94 14.93
N GLY A 188 2.19 -6.60 16.04
CA GLY A 188 2.42 -5.94 17.33
C GLY A 188 3.59 -4.95 17.28
N GLU A 189 4.69 -5.29 16.63
CA GLU A 189 5.85 -4.41 16.46
C GLU A 189 5.54 -3.24 15.51
N LEU A 190 4.85 -3.49 14.40
CA LEU A 190 4.35 -2.45 13.50
C LEU A 190 3.50 -1.43 14.28
N HIS A 191 2.52 -1.93 15.03
CA HIS A 191 1.61 -1.08 15.78
C HIS A 191 2.34 -0.30 16.89
N ALA A 192 3.26 -0.92 17.61
CA ALA A 192 4.05 -0.28 18.65
C ALA A 192 4.93 0.86 18.11
N ALA A 193 5.54 0.68 16.92
CA ALA A 193 6.40 1.68 16.31
C ALA A 193 5.68 3.00 16.00
N PHE A 194 4.36 2.97 15.80
CA PHE A 194 3.56 4.13 15.42
C PHE A 194 2.41 4.43 16.40
N TRP A 195 2.41 3.83 17.59
CA TRP A 195 1.34 3.99 18.57
C TRP A 195 1.18 5.44 19.01
N GLU A 196 -0.01 6.01 18.76
CA GLU A 196 -0.35 7.42 19.06
C GLU A 196 0.73 8.42 18.58
N SER A 197 1.42 8.09 17.49
CA SER A 197 2.60 8.82 17.04
C SER A 197 2.27 10.28 16.67
N PRO A 198 3.00 11.28 17.20
CA PRO A 198 2.86 12.68 16.81
C PRO A 198 3.21 12.91 15.33
N ARG A 199 3.94 11.99 14.69
CA ARG A 199 4.28 12.03 13.26
C ARG A 199 3.06 12.03 12.35
N PHE A 200 1.90 11.54 12.80
CA PHE A 200 0.64 11.63 12.03
C PHE A 200 0.17 13.08 11.79
N ARG A 201 0.65 14.05 12.59
CA ARG A 201 0.43 15.48 12.35
C ARG A 201 1.55 16.14 11.54
N GLY A 202 2.66 15.43 11.35
CA GLY A 202 3.87 15.85 10.65
C GLY A 202 4.09 15.16 9.31
N ASP A 203 5.20 14.44 9.20
CA ASP A 203 5.67 13.76 7.99
C ASP A 203 4.79 12.55 7.59
N LEU A 204 4.12 11.91 8.56
CA LEU A 204 3.16 10.83 8.32
C LEU A 204 1.69 11.31 8.16
N ARG A 205 1.45 12.60 7.94
CA ARG A 205 0.08 13.13 7.69
C ARG A 205 -0.63 12.53 6.47
N PHE A 206 0.08 11.79 5.62
CA PHE A 206 -0.51 11.05 4.51
C PHE A 206 -1.22 9.77 4.99
N VAL A 207 -0.83 9.21 6.15
CA VAL A 207 -1.47 8.08 6.83
C VAL A 207 -2.76 8.59 7.47
N ARG A 208 -3.84 8.56 6.71
CA ARG A 208 -5.16 9.08 7.12
C ARG A 208 -5.95 8.00 7.84
N SER A 209 -6.98 8.40 8.59
CA SER A 209 -7.97 7.44 9.06
C SER A 209 -8.75 6.85 7.88
N GLU A 210 -9.38 5.71 8.08
CA GLU A 210 -10.06 4.98 7.00
C GLU A 210 -11.08 5.86 6.27
N ARG A 211 -11.94 6.58 7.02
CA ARG A 211 -12.97 7.46 6.44
C ARG A 211 -12.42 8.72 5.75
N GLU A 212 -11.19 9.12 6.09
CA GLU A 212 -10.50 10.24 5.45
C GLU A 212 -9.72 9.85 4.19
N ARG A 213 -9.61 8.54 3.90
CA ARG A 213 -8.89 8.06 2.72
C ARG A 213 -9.57 8.51 1.43
N PRO A 214 -8.80 8.84 0.38
CA PRO A 214 -9.36 9.04 -0.94
C PRO A 214 -10.16 7.82 -1.39
N GLY A 215 -11.31 8.03 -1.99
CA GLY A 215 -12.13 6.95 -2.55
C GLY A 215 -12.90 6.10 -1.53
N PHE A 216 -12.75 6.30 -0.21
CA PHE A 216 -13.42 5.46 0.80
C PHE A 216 -14.94 5.43 0.63
N ALA A 217 -15.59 6.58 0.44
CA ALA A 217 -17.03 6.64 0.22
C ALA A 217 -17.47 5.88 -1.06
N LEU A 218 -16.65 5.93 -2.11
CA LEU A 218 -16.89 5.15 -3.33
C LEU A 218 -16.74 3.65 -3.06
N LEU A 219 -15.73 3.25 -2.32
CA LEU A 219 -15.49 1.86 -1.93
C LEU A 219 -16.65 1.30 -1.10
N LEU A 220 -17.14 2.05 -0.10
CA LEU A 220 -18.33 1.66 0.67
C LEU A 220 -19.56 1.47 -0.22
N ARG A 221 -19.78 2.39 -1.17
CA ARG A 221 -20.89 2.27 -2.12
C ARG A 221 -20.77 0.99 -2.96
N GLN A 222 -19.58 0.67 -3.44
CA GLN A 222 -19.34 -0.55 -4.20
C GLN A 222 -19.59 -1.80 -3.35
N PHE A 223 -19.07 -1.85 -2.12
CA PHE A 223 -19.32 -2.98 -1.21
C PHE A 223 -20.81 -3.15 -0.90
N ARG A 224 -21.54 -2.05 -0.67
CA ARG A 224 -22.98 -2.08 -0.48
C ARG A 224 -23.71 -2.65 -1.70
N GLN A 225 -23.30 -2.24 -2.91
CA GLN A 225 -23.88 -2.76 -4.15
C GLN A 225 -23.61 -4.26 -4.31
N VAL A 226 -22.39 -4.72 -4.05
CA VAL A 226 -22.03 -6.15 -4.11
C VAL A 226 -22.83 -6.96 -3.10
N ARG A 227 -22.90 -6.54 -1.83
CA ARG A 227 -23.70 -7.22 -0.80
C ARG A 227 -25.19 -7.25 -1.18
N THR A 228 -25.73 -6.14 -1.67
CA THR A 228 -27.13 -6.08 -2.11
C THR A 228 -27.41 -7.03 -3.27
N LYS A 229 -26.46 -7.16 -4.21
CA LYS A 229 -26.56 -8.08 -5.33
C LYS A 229 -26.52 -9.54 -4.86
N LEU A 230 -25.60 -9.85 -3.95
CA LEU A 230 -25.47 -11.17 -3.33
C LEU A 230 -26.77 -11.57 -2.59
N LEU A 231 -27.34 -10.65 -1.79
CA LEU A 231 -28.58 -10.88 -1.04
C LEU A 231 -29.81 -11.15 -1.95
N LYS A 232 -29.78 -10.65 -3.19
CA LYS A 232 -30.83 -10.84 -4.20
C LYS A 232 -30.60 -12.04 -5.12
N SER A 233 -29.43 -12.67 -5.02
CA SER A 233 -29.07 -13.81 -5.86
C SER A 233 -29.65 -15.10 -5.27
N ASP A 234 -30.19 -15.93 -6.11
CA ASP A 234 -30.62 -17.31 -5.77
C ASP A 234 -29.45 -18.32 -5.95
N GLU A 235 -28.30 -17.87 -6.39
CA GLU A 235 -27.11 -18.70 -6.63
C GLU A 235 -26.52 -19.27 -5.33
N TYR A 236 -26.75 -18.56 -4.21
CA TYR A 236 -26.17 -18.93 -2.90
C TYR A 236 -27.29 -19.11 -1.87
N ASP A 237 -27.32 -20.30 -1.26
CA ASP A 237 -28.19 -20.55 -0.10
C ASP A 237 -27.58 -19.96 1.15
N LEU A 238 -27.79 -18.67 1.36
CA LEU A 238 -27.26 -17.95 2.51
C LEU A 238 -28.14 -18.18 3.74
N PRO A 239 -27.56 -18.59 4.90
CA PRO A 239 -28.27 -18.66 6.15
C PRO A 239 -28.98 -17.33 6.48
N ARG A 240 -30.11 -17.42 7.18
CA ARG A 240 -30.91 -16.25 7.56
C ARG A 240 -30.09 -15.22 8.34
N GLU A 241 -29.26 -15.66 9.27
CA GLU A 241 -28.41 -14.82 10.12
C GLU A 241 -27.38 -14.04 9.27
N VAL A 242 -26.85 -14.64 8.21
CA VAL A 242 -25.94 -13.99 7.26
C VAL A 242 -26.67 -12.92 6.47
N ARG A 243 -27.90 -13.15 6.05
CA ARG A 243 -28.74 -12.17 5.35
C ARG A 243 -29.04 -10.97 6.24
N GLU A 244 -29.54 -11.22 7.46
CA GLU A 244 -29.84 -10.19 8.46
C GLU A 244 -28.60 -9.34 8.79
N MET A 245 -27.44 -9.98 8.97
CA MET A 245 -26.17 -9.28 9.21
C MET A 245 -25.76 -8.42 8.00
N ALA A 246 -25.87 -8.90 6.80
CA ALA A 246 -25.50 -8.15 5.60
C ALA A 246 -26.43 -6.95 5.37
N GLU A 247 -27.73 -7.08 5.67
CA GLU A 247 -28.71 -5.98 5.64
C GLU A 247 -28.37 -4.94 6.71
N PHE A 248 -28.06 -5.37 7.95
CA PHE A 248 -27.64 -4.50 9.02
C PHE A 248 -26.37 -3.71 8.64
N VAL A 249 -25.36 -4.39 8.09
CA VAL A 249 -24.11 -3.73 7.62
C VAL A 249 -24.43 -2.73 6.50
N ASN A 250 -25.31 -3.06 5.55
CA ASN A 250 -25.68 -2.13 4.48
C ASN A 250 -26.37 -0.86 5.01
N ALA A 251 -27.20 -0.99 6.05
CA ALA A 251 -27.88 0.14 6.67
C ALA A 251 -26.96 1.00 7.54
N ASN A 252 -25.88 0.43 8.12
CA ASN A 252 -25.08 1.04 9.17
C ASN A 252 -23.59 1.16 8.84
N ASP A 253 -23.13 0.88 7.61
CA ASP A 253 -21.72 0.77 7.28
C ASP A 253 -20.89 1.99 7.71
N TRP A 254 -21.37 3.21 7.47
CA TRP A 254 -20.66 4.42 7.89
C TRP A 254 -20.53 4.52 9.42
N ALA A 255 -21.57 4.18 10.17
CA ALA A 255 -21.56 4.20 11.63
C ALA A 255 -20.64 3.12 12.20
N LEU A 256 -20.61 1.93 11.58
CA LEU A 256 -19.72 0.84 11.93
C LEU A 256 -18.26 1.27 11.76
N HIS A 257 -17.89 1.82 10.61
CA HIS A 257 -16.53 2.33 10.39
C HIS A 257 -16.18 3.48 11.36
N ALA A 258 -17.12 4.37 11.65
CA ALA A 258 -16.93 5.41 12.66
C ALA A 258 -16.65 4.84 14.06
N ASN A 259 -17.32 3.74 14.40
CA ASN A 259 -17.10 3.05 15.69
C ASN A 259 -15.75 2.32 15.70
N TRP A 260 -15.37 1.68 14.62
CA TRP A 260 -14.09 0.98 14.48
C TRP A 260 -12.87 1.91 14.50
N GLU A 261 -13.03 3.18 14.22
CA GLU A 261 -11.95 4.18 14.35
C GLU A 261 -11.75 4.67 15.78
N ARG A 262 -12.57 4.22 16.76
CA ARG A 262 -12.42 4.62 18.15
C ARG A 262 -11.28 3.87 18.83
N GLY A 263 -10.53 4.57 19.67
CA GLY A 263 -9.43 4.01 20.44
C GLY A 263 -8.06 4.55 20.02
N PRO A 264 -6.99 4.05 20.64
CA PRO A 264 -5.63 4.44 20.33
C PRO A 264 -5.30 4.17 18.86
N GLN A 265 -4.63 5.12 18.22
CA GLN A 265 -4.36 5.09 16.79
C GLN A 265 -2.93 4.69 16.50
N THR A 266 -2.76 3.83 15.50
CA THR A 266 -1.45 3.47 14.97
C THR A 266 -1.47 3.42 13.45
N LEU A 267 -0.31 3.22 12.81
CA LEU A 267 -0.25 2.83 11.42
C LEU A 267 -0.58 1.34 11.35
N ILE A 268 -1.57 0.97 10.56
CA ILE A 268 -1.89 -0.41 10.22
C ILE A 268 -1.58 -0.70 8.77
N HIS A 269 -1.28 -1.95 8.45
CA HIS A 269 -1.03 -2.40 7.09
C HIS A 269 -2.31 -2.33 6.24
N GLY A 270 -3.43 -2.78 6.80
CA GLY A 270 -4.76 -2.67 6.23
C GLY A 270 -5.11 -3.72 5.16
N ASP A 271 -4.20 -4.66 4.88
CA ASP A 271 -4.40 -5.75 3.91
C ASP A 271 -3.58 -7.00 4.31
N THR A 272 -3.70 -7.40 5.58
CA THR A 272 -2.87 -8.41 6.27
C THR A 272 -3.32 -9.85 6.00
N HIS A 273 -3.53 -10.22 4.76
CA HIS A 273 -3.74 -11.62 4.39
C HIS A 273 -2.40 -12.34 4.09
N LEU A 274 -2.40 -13.68 4.10
CA LEU A 274 -1.19 -14.50 3.91
C LEU A 274 -0.41 -14.13 2.65
N GLY A 275 -1.08 -13.90 1.53
CA GLY A 275 -0.42 -13.52 0.28
C GLY A 275 0.33 -12.17 0.32
N ASN A 276 0.21 -11.40 1.41
CA ASN A 276 0.98 -10.20 1.70
C ASN A 276 1.99 -10.42 2.83
N SER A 277 2.34 -11.68 3.14
CA SER A 277 3.35 -12.03 4.13
C SER A 277 4.44 -12.92 3.54
N PHE A 278 5.56 -13.01 4.23
CA PHE A 278 6.66 -13.92 3.92
C PHE A 278 7.31 -14.44 5.19
N GLY A 279 7.68 -15.71 5.18
CA GLY A 279 8.48 -16.33 6.25
C GLY A 279 9.96 -16.05 6.05
N LEU A 280 10.72 -15.98 7.14
CA LEU A 280 12.17 -15.88 7.14
C LEU A 280 12.81 -17.14 7.77
N PRO A 281 14.08 -17.46 7.47
CA PRO A 281 14.75 -18.66 7.99
C PRO A 281 14.83 -18.75 9.52
N ASP A 282 14.77 -17.62 10.21
CA ASP A 282 14.75 -17.54 11.67
C ASP A 282 13.36 -17.75 12.29
N GLY A 283 12.36 -18.06 11.47
CA GLY A 283 10.96 -18.25 11.87
C GLY A 283 10.19 -16.95 12.07
N SER A 284 10.79 -15.79 11.82
CA SER A 284 10.06 -14.51 11.82
C SER A 284 9.26 -14.34 10.53
N VAL A 285 8.26 -13.43 10.58
CA VAL A 285 7.39 -13.14 9.43
C VAL A 285 7.50 -11.65 9.09
N GLY A 286 7.54 -11.34 7.81
CA GLY A 286 7.47 -9.97 7.29
C GLY A 286 6.23 -9.73 6.45
N LEU A 287 6.03 -8.48 6.05
CA LEU A 287 4.87 -7.99 5.30
C LEU A 287 5.28 -7.37 3.96
N LEU A 288 4.46 -7.60 2.95
CA LEU A 288 4.58 -7.08 1.58
C LEU A 288 3.38 -6.17 1.26
N ASP A 289 3.49 -5.39 0.19
CA ASP A 289 2.37 -4.64 -0.41
C ASP A 289 1.72 -3.58 0.51
N TRP A 290 2.48 -2.54 0.84
CA TRP A 290 2.11 -1.45 1.76
C TRP A 290 1.19 -0.38 1.15
N GLN A 291 0.46 -0.68 0.08
CA GLN A 291 -0.35 0.29 -0.64
C GLN A 291 -1.66 0.67 0.07
N VAL A 292 -2.21 -0.22 0.90
CA VAL A 292 -3.53 -0.04 1.54
C VAL A 292 -3.44 0.64 2.91
N LEU A 293 -2.25 0.80 3.46
CA LEU A 293 -2.00 1.33 4.81
C LEU A 293 -2.88 2.55 5.18
N TYR A 294 -3.27 2.62 6.43
CA TYR A 294 -3.99 3.76 6.99
C TYR A 294 -3.84 3.83 8.53
N ARG A 295 -4.42 4.86 9.14
CA ARG A 295 -4.40 5.03 10.60
C ARG A 295 -5.69 4.50 11.21
N ALA A 296 -5.55 3.58 12.15
CA ALA A 296 -6.66 2.99 12.89
C ALA A 296 -6.17 2.37 14.22
N PRO A 297 -7.07 1.89 15.09
CA PRO A 297 -6.69 0.97 16.16
C PRO A 297 -6.05 -0.31 15.60
N GLY A 298 -4.98 -0.80 16.25
CA GLY A 298 -4.22 -1.95 15.76
C GLY A 298 -5.03 -3.24 15.55
N LEU A 299 -6.10 -3.42 16.30
CA LEU A 299 -7.02 -4.56 16.13
C LEU A 299 -7.77 -4.59 14.78
N ARG A 300 -7.57 -3.60 13.93
CA ARG A 300 -8.13 -3.56 12.56
C ARG A 300 -7.28 -4.31 11.54
N ASP A 301 -6.02 -4.62 11.84
CA ASP A 301 -5.20 -5.53 11.10
C ASP A 301 -5.54 -6.97 11.49
#